data_dada408218b1d22afe8743f6e8c4ec93
#
_entry.id   dada408218b1d22afe8743f6e8c4ec93
#
_cell.length_a   1.000
_cell.length_b   1.000
_cell.length_c   1.000
_cell.angle_alpha   90.00
_cell.angle_beta   90.00
_cell.angle_gamma   90.00
#
_symmetry.space_group_name_H-M   'P 1'
#
loop_
_entity.id
_entity.type
_entity.pdbx_description
1 polymer ?
#
loop_
_entity_poly.entity_id
_entity_poly.type
_entity_poly.pdbx_seq_one_letter_code
_entity_poly.pdbx_strand_id
1 'polypeptide(L)'
;QFELRLKDRELQKHLFDYVGAGAVSPTFLIKKLYEEENKKLEIDFINLENFYKKKNEFTDNELKNFINENIDQLKIEYIDFNYAILNPKNLLGIDEFNQSFFDKIDQIEIDIANGIPFKTIVENLDVVTVNKKDFKLSSDTNEIEKKIFELKNNDFDIFENGDDYILYKVQNIEKREPDIFDSEVKKEITELIYQKDKFDYNRKLLKKINDKEFKDFDFMKMS
;
A
#
# COMPACT_ATOMS: atom_id res chain seq x y z
N GLN A 1 -27.93 -39.64 -51.54
CA GLN A 1 -27.64 -38.47 -50.65
C GLN A 1 -26.21 -38.44 -50.19
N PHE A 2 -25.59 -39.56 -49.81
CA PHE A 2 -24.21 -39.63 -49.33
C PHE A 2 -23.21 -39.24 -50.43
N GLU A 3 -23.35 -39.77 -51.60
CA GLU A 3 -22.50 -39.48 -52.77
C GLU A 3 -22.53 -37.99 -53.15
N LEU A 4 -23.73 -37.39 -53.13
CA LEU A 4 -23.88 -35.96 -53.41
C LEU A 4 -23.09 -35.08 -52.36
N ARG A 5 -23.22 -35.44 -51.10
CA ARG A 5 -22.48 -34.73 -50.05
C ARG A 5 -20.95 -34.89 -50.15
N LEU A 6 -20.50 -36.06 -50.52
CA LEU A 6 -19.09 -36.34 -50.77
C LEU A 6 -18.56 -35.50 -51.93
N LYS A 7 -19.31 -35.49 -53.04
CA LYS A 7 -19.00 -34.70 -54.24
C LYS A 7 -18.94 -33.20 -53.91
N ASP A 8 -19.91 -32.68 -53.18
CA ASP A 8 -19.94 -31.28 -52.79
C ASP A 8 -18.74 -30.92 -51.90
N ARG A 9 -18.34 -31.80 -50.95
CA ARG A 9 -17.17 -31.60 -50.08
C ARG A 9 -15.88 -31.58 -50.90
N GLU A 10 -15.71 -32.50 -51.86
CA GLU A 10 -14.52 -32.53 -52.71
C GLU A 10 -14.47 -31.32 -53.65
N LEU A 11 -15.57 -30.86 -54.18
CA LEU A 11 -15.65 -29.64 -54.99
C LEU A 11 -15.28 -28.39 -54.15
N GLN A 12 -15.79 -28.28 -52.92
CA GLN A 12 -15.43 -27.19 -52.03
C GLN A 12 -13.93 -27.22 -51.71
N LYS A 13 -13.37 -28.39 -51.42
CA LYS A 13 -11.92 -28.53 -51.15
C LYS A 13 -11.11 -28.09 -52.36
N HIS A 14 -11.42 -28.58 -53.56
CA HIS A 14 -10.75 -28.16 -54.78
C HIS A 14 -10.87 -26.66 -55.06
N LEU A 15 -12.05 -26.08 -54.77
CA LEU A 15 -12.22 -24.63 -54.91
C LEU A 15 -11.32 -23.86 -53.95
N PHE A 16 -11.25 -24.25 -52.68
CA PHE A 16 -10.36 -23.62 -51.68
C PHE A 16 -8.88 -23.81 -52.06
N ASP A 17 -8.50 -24.99 -52.51
CA ASP A 17 -7.11 -25.25 -52.95
C ASP A 17 -6.78 -24.41 -54.19
N TYR A 18 -7.70 -24.22 -55.13
CA TYR A 18 -7.51 -23.39 -56.31
C TYR A 18 -7.40 -21.90 -55.98
N VAL A 19 -8.26 -21.41 -55.10
CA VAL A 19 -8.21 -20.02 -54.62
C VAL A 19 -6.97 -19.77 -53.78
N GLY A 20 -6.61 -20.73 -52.88
CA GLY A 20 -5.44 -20.66 -52.04
C GLY A 20 -4.13 -20.73 -52.83
N ALA A 21 -4.05 -21.55 -53.85
CA ALA A 21 -2.83 -21.67 -54.70
C ALA A 21 -2.55 -20.41 -55.53
N GLY A 22 -3.59 -19.55 -55.75
CA GLY A 22 -3.42 -18.24 -56.41
C GLY A 22 -2.98 -17.12 -55.46
N ALA A 23 -3.07 -17.35 -54.15
CA ALA A 23 -2.68 -16.35 -53.14
C ALA A 23 -1.19 -16.45 -52.81
N VAL A 24 -0.34 -15.98 -53.72
CA VAL A 24 1.11 -15.88 -53.47
C VAL A 24 1.36 -14.54 -52.76
N SER A 25 1.86 -14.61 -51.55
CA SER A 25 2.25 -13.39 -50.83
C SER A 25 3.31 -12.62 -51.63
N PRO A 26 3.15 -11.32 -51.83
CA PRO A 26 4.12 -10.51 -52.56
C PRO A 26 5.50 -10.64 -51.93
N THR A 27 6.53 -10.84 -52.71
CA THR A 27 7.91 -11.06 -52.24
C THR A 27 8.40 -9.93 -51.34
N PHE A 28 7.95 -8.68 -51.60
CA PHE A 28 8.31 -7.53 -50.75
C PHE A 28 7.72 -7.65 -49.34
N LEU A 29 6.51 -8.22 -49.20
CA LEU A 29 5.85 -8.40 -47.91
C LEU A 29 6.55 -9.50 -47.10
N ILE A 30 6.88 -10.63 -47.76
CA ILE A 30 7.66 -11.70 -47.14
C ILE A 30 9.01 -11.18 -46.65
N LYS A 31 9.72 -10.40 -47.48
CA LYS A 31 10.99 -9.81 -47.13
C LYS A 31 10.86 -8.84 -45.96
N LYS A 32 9.83 -7.98 -45.97
CA LYS A 32 9.58 -7.02 -44.90
C LYS A 32 9.29 -7.73 -43.56
N LEU A 33 8.43 -8.74 -43.55
CA LEU A 33 8.13 -9.51 -42.34
C LEU A 33 9.39 -10.23 -41.83
N TYR A 34 10.16 -10.83 -42.73
CA TYR A 34 11.41 -11.49 -42.35
C TYR A 34 12.42 -10.52 -41.70
N GLU A 35 12.58 -9.32 -42.28
CA GLU A 35 13.42 -8.26 -41.75
C GLU A 35 12.93 -7.76 -40.38
N GLU A 36 11.61 -7.59 -40.19
CA GLU A 36 11.01 -7.18 -38.92
C GLU A 36 11.18 -8.24 -37.84
N GLU A 37 10.94 -9.53 -38.15
CA GLU A 37 11.07 -10.64 -37.22
C GLU A 37 12.53 -10.96 -36.85
N ASN A 38 13.48 -10.71 -37.76
CA ASN A 38 14.89 -11.01 -37.57
C ASN A 38 15.72 -9.78 -37.23
N LYS A 39 15.08 -8.62 -36.98
CA LYS A 39 15.77 -7.40 -36.60
C LYS A 39 16.43 -7.59 -35.23
N LYS A 40 17.75 -7.57 -35.19
CA LYS A 40 18.53 -7.55 -33.95
C LYS A 40 18.88 -6.12 -33.64
N LEU A 41 18.72 -5.73 -32.38
CA LEU A 41 19.15 -4.45 -31.84
C LEU A 41 20.28 -4.72 -30.85
N GLU A 42 21.38 -4.04 -31.01
CA GLU A 42 22.39 -3.89 -29.98
C GLU A 42 21.99 -2.70 -29.11
N ILE A 43 21.93 -2.91 -27.81
CA ILE A 43 21.49 -1.87 -26.85
C ILE A 43 22.58 -1.76 -25.79
N ASP A 44 23.11 -0.56 -25.66
CA ASP A 44 23.92 -0.18 -24.52
C ASP A 44 23.04 0.45 -23.46
N PHE A 45 23.25 0.10 -22.20
CA PHE A 45 22.48 0.64 -21.09
C PHE A 45 23.37 1.00 -19.91
N ILE A 46 22.93 1.97 -19.11
CA ILE A 46 23.60 2.37 -17.88
C ILE A 46 22.70 2.00 -16.70
N ASN A 47 23.28 1.29 -15.71
CA ASN A 47 22.61 1.08 -14.46
C ASN A 47 22.80 2.30 -13.56
N LEU A 48 21.73 3.07 -13.35
CA LEU A 48 21.77 4.30 -12.56
C LEU A 48 21.89 4.06 -11.05
N GLU A 49 21.70 2.83 -10.57
CA GLU A 49 21.85 2.48 -9.14
C GLU A 49 23.24 2.86 -8.58
N ASN A 50 24.27 2.83 -9.42
CA ASN A 50 25.64 3.15 -9.03
C ASN A 50 25.87 4.67 -8.83
N PHE A 51 24.95 5.49 -9.30
CA PHE A 51 25.08 6.95 -9.27
C PHE A 51 24.20 7.61 -8.20
N TYR A 52 23.32 6.84 -7.58
CA TYR A 52 22.50 7.36 -6.48
C TYR A 52 23.30 7.38 -5.18
N LYS A 53 23.06 8.42 -4.39
CA LYS A 53 23.56 8.50 -3.03
C LYS A 53 22.99 7.33 -2.20
N LYS A 54 23.83 6.62 -1.46
CA LYS A 54 23.39 5.48 -0.66
C LYS A 54 22.68 5.95 0.61
N LYS A 55 21.76 5.16 1.13
CA LYS A 55 20.98 5.48 2.34
C LYS A 55 21.85 5.79 3.55
N ASN A 56 22.99 5.11 3.70
CA ASN A 56 23.94 5.31 4.79
C ASN A 56 24.85 6.54 4.63
N GLU A 57 24.77 7.25 3.52
CA GLU A 57 25.54 8.47 3.26
C GLU A 57 24.76 9.75 3.61
N PHE A 58 23.45 9.61 3.96
CA PHE A 58 22.68 10.75 4.44
C PHE A 58 23.06 11.08 5.90
N THR A 59 23.45 12.32 6.11
CA THR A 59 23.81 12.83 7.44
C THR A 59 22.57 13.23 8.25
N ASP A 60 22.69 13.24 9.58
CA ASP A 60 21.59 13.70 10.43
C ASP A 60 21.17 15.16 10.14
N ASN A 61 22.09 15.99 9.67
CA ASN A 61 21.76 17.37 9.26
C ASN A 61 20.90 17.40 7.99
N GLU A 62 21.18 16.52 7.01
CA GLU A 62 20.35 16.41 5.80
C GLU A 62 18.96 15.89 6.13
N LEU A 63 18.85 14.91 7.04
CA LEU A 63 17.56 14.41 7.52
C LEU A 63 16.76 15.51 8.23
N LYS A 64 17.39 16.28 9.12
CA LYS A 64 16.74 17.42 9.79
C LYS A 64 16.27 18.50 8.81
N ASN A 65 17.11 18.84 7.82
CA ASN A 65 16.73 19.82 6.81
C ASN A 65 15.54 19.32 5.98
N PHE A 66 15.57 18.05 5.60
CA PHE A 66 14.45 17.42 4.87
C PHE A 66 13.15 17.45 5.68
N ILE A 67 13.20 17.14 6.98
CA ILE A 67 12.05 17.24 7.87
C ILE A 67 11.54 18.68 7.93
N ASN A 68 12.41 19.66 8.13
CA ASN A 68 12.03 21.08 8.22
C ASN A 68 11.37 21.60 6.94
N GLU A 69 11.88 21.17 5.76
CA GLU A 69 11.31 21.55 4.47
C GLU A 69 9.92 20.92 4.20
N ASN A 70 9.64 19.79 4.85
CA ASN A 70 8.42 18.99 4.61
C ASN A 70 7.60 18.76 5.90
N ILE A 71 7.77 19.63 6.90
CA ILE A 71 7.27 19.42 8.27
C ILE A 71 5.76 19.12 8.32
N ASP A 72 4.96 19.83 7.53
CA ASP A 72 3.50 19.68 7.53
C ASP A 72 3.03 18.32 7.00
N GLN A 73 3.84 17.67 6.17
CA GLN A 73 3.56 16.36 5.57
C GLN A 73 4.13 15.21 6.40
N LEU A 74 5.17 15.49 7.19
CA LEU A 74 5.92 14.47 7.93
C LEU A 74 5.53 14.37 9.41
N LYS A 75 4.61 15.22 9.90
CA LYS A 75 4.10 15.11 11.28
C LYS A 75 3.52 13.72 11.53
N ILE A 76 3.98 13.08 12.58
CA ILE A 76 3.51 11.78 13.05
C ILE A 76 2.38 12.00 14.05
N GLU A 77 1.29 11.29 13.86
CA GLU A 77 0.13 11.35 14.74
C GLU A 77 0.28 10.33 15.87
N TYR A 78 0.10 10.81 17.08
CA TYR A 78 0.08 10.03 18.32
C TYR A 78 -1.31 10.13 18.95
N ILE A 79 -1.78 9.03 19.52
CA ILE A 79 -3.03 9.00 20.27
C ILE A 79 -2.85 8.38 21.65
N ASP A 80 -3.59 8.91 22.63
CA ASP A 80 -3.80 8.25 23.92
C ASP A 80 -5.18 7.63 23.93
N PHE A 81 -5.29 6.38 24.29
CA PHE A 81 -6.59 5.70 24.34
C PHE A 81 -6.64 4.59 25.40
N ASN A 82 -7.85 4.31 25.83
CA ASN A 82 -8.17 3.14 26.63
C ASN A 82 -9.11 2.24 25.87
N TYR A 83 -9.00 0.95 26.10
CA TYR A 83 -9.99 -0.02 25.59
C TYR A 83 -10.20 -1.17 26.54
N ALA A 84 -11.37 -1.81 26.41
CA ALA A 84 -11.71 -3.05 27.08
C ALA A 84 -12.22 -4.06 26.03
N ILE A 85 -11.83 -5.32 26.21
CA ILE A 85 -12.31 -6.43 25.39
C ILE A 85 -13.52 -7.02 26.09
N LEU A 86 -14.63 -7.11 25.38
CA LEU A 86 -15.91 -7.60 25.89
C LEU A 86 -16.28 -8.88 25.15
N ASN A 87 -16.47 -9.95 25.90
CA ASN A 87 -16.95 -11.24 25.38
C ASN A 87 -17.88 -11.92 26.39
N PRO A 88 -18.58 -13.01 26.01
CA PRO A 88 -19.51 -13.68 26.92
C PRO A 88 -18.86 -14.10 28.23
N LYS A 89 -17.58 -14.50 28.17
CA LYS A 89 -16.86 -15.01 29.36
C LYS A 89 -16.59 -13.90 30.38
N ASN A 90 -16.13 -12.72 29.93
CA ASN A 90 -15.80 -11.65 30.88
C ASN A 90 -17.00 -10.79 31.27
N LEU A 91 -18.08 -10.75 30.46
CA LEU A 91 -19.31 -10.03 30.83
C LEU A 91 -20.32 -10.84 31.62
N LEU A 92 -20.43 -12.14 31.36
CA LEU A 92 -21.48 -13.00 31.92
C LEU A 92 -20.94 -14.28 32.58
N GLY A 93 -19.64 -14.60 32.44
CA GLY A 93 -19.05 -15.84 32.92
C GLY A 93 -19.49 -17.10 32.14
N ILE A 94 -19.94 -16.94 30.90
CA ILE A 94 -20.39 -18.03 30.01
C ILE A 94 -19.47 -18.12 28.79
N ASP A 95 -19.39 -19.33 28.20
CA ASP A 95 -18.47 -19.53 27.05
C ASP A 95 -19.11 -19.26 25.68
N GLU A 96 -20.45 -19.15 25.61
CA GLU A 96 -21.18 -19.00 24.35
C GLU A 96 -21.98 -17.71 24.29
N PHE A 97 -22.14 -17.17 23.09
CA PHE A 97 -23.01 -16.01 22.83
C PHE A 97 -24.47 -16.37 23.04
N ASN A 98 -25.18 -15.51 23.74
CA ASN A 98 -26.61 -15.64 23.96
C ASN A 98 -27.30 -14.27 23.95
N GLN A 99 -28.64 -14.24 23.99
CA GLN A 99 -29.40 -13.00 23.97
C GLN A 99 -29.00 -12.04 25.09
N SER A 100 -28.72 -12.55 26.29
CA SER A 100 -28.34 -11.73 27.44
C SER A 100 -27.01 -11.00 27.24
N PHE A 101 -26.11 -11.59 26.45
CA PHE A 101 -24.86 -10.91 26.06
C PHE A 101 -25.13 -9.74 25.11
N PHE A 102 -25.94 -9.98 24.06
CA PHE A 102 -26.29 -8.93 23.12
C PHE A 102 -27.11 -7.82 23.76
N ASP A 103 -28.05 -8.16 24.66
CA ASP A 103 -28.80 -7.17 25.45
C ASP A 103 -27.86 -6.26 26.27
N LYS A 104 -26.73 -6.81 26.78
CA LYS A 104 -25.72 -5.99 27.45
C LYS A 104 -24.92 -5.12 26.50
N ILE A 105 -24.57 -5.61 25.30
CA ILE A 105 -23.90 -4.78 24.28
C ILE A 105 -24.80 -3.63 23.86
N ASP A 106 -26.10 -3.90 23.58
CA ASP A 106 -27.09 -2.88 23.26
C ASP A 106 -27.21 -1.83 24.38
N GLN A 107 -27.17 -2.26 25.64
CA GLN A 107 -27.20 -1.35 26.80
C GLN A 107 -25.93 -0.47 26.83
N ILE A 108 -24.75 -1.01 26.53
CA ILE A 108 -23.52 -0.24 26.46
C ILE A 108 -23.61 0.82 25.35
N GLU A 109 -24.14 0.48 24.18
CA GLU A 109 -24.37 1.45 23.10
C GLU A 109 -25.33 2.57 23.52
N ILE A 110 -26.41 2.23 24.24
CA ILE A 110 -27.33 3.20 24.82
C ILE A 110 -26.61 4.10 25.84
N ASP A 111 -25.78 3.53 26.70
CA ASP A 111 -25.03 4.26 27.71
C ASP A 111 -24.01 5.23 27.06
N ILE A 112 -23.34 4.81 25.99
CA ILE A 112 -22.47 5.67 25.16
C ILE A 112 -23.28 6.82 24.57
N ALA A 113 -24.44 6.52 23.95
CA ALA A 113 -25.30 7.52 23.35
C ALA A 113 -25.84 8.52 24.36
N ASN A 114 -26.09 8.11 25.61
CA ASN A 114 -26.47 8.95 26.72
C ASN A 114 -25.32 9.73 27.35
N GLY A 115 -24.06 9.56 26.86
CA GLY A 115 -22.89 10.27 27.34
C GLY A 115 -22.35 9.76 28.68
N ILE A 116 -22.66 8.54 29.08
CA ILE A 116 -22.08 7.95 30.29
C ILE A 116 -20.57 7.76 30.09
N PRO A 117 -19.73 8.24 31.03
CA PRO A 117 -18.29 8.16 30.85
C PRO A 117 -17.76 6.72 30.73
N PHE A 118 -16.76 6.51 29.86
CA PHE A 118 -16.07 5.25 29.67
C PHE A 118 -15.70 4.56 31.00
N LYS A 119 -15.11 5.34 31.93
CA LYS A 119 -14.73 4.85 33.26
C LYS A 119 -15.89 4.25 34.03
N THR A 120 -17.03 4.92 34.02
CA THR A 120 -18.24 4.44 34.72
C THR A 120 -18.77 3.15 34.10
N ILE A 121 -18.77 3.04 32.78
CA ILE A 121 -19.21 1.83 32.09
C ILE A 121 -18.32 0.66 32.45
N VAL A 122 -16.99 0.79 32.33
CA VAL A 122 -16.05 -0.32 32.63
C VAL A 122 -16.04 -0.72 34.10
N GLU A 123 -16.22 0.23 35.04
CA GLU A 123 -16.37 -0.05 36.46
C GLU A 123 -17.67 -0.84 36.76
N ASN A 124 -18.78 -0.48 36.10
CA ASN A 124 -20.05 -1.20 36.24
C ASN A 124 -20.00 -2.61 35.65
N LEU A 125 -19.19 -2.83 34.63
CA LEU A 125 -19.01 -4.12 33.96
C LEU A 125 -17.97 -5.02 34.64
N ASP A 126 -17.16 -4.46 35.56
CA ASP A 126 -16.03 -5.13 36.22
C ASP A 126 -15.02 -5.73 35.21
N VAL A 127 -14.77 -5.02 34.10
CA VAL A 127 -13.88 -5.50 33.04
C VAL A 127 -12.51 -4.82 33.10
N VAL A 128 -11.49 -5.57 32.69
CA VAL A 128 -10.11 -5.08 32.64
C VAL A 128 -9.92 -4.14 31.46
N THR A 129 -9.29 -2.99 31.71
CA THR A 129 -8.97 -2.00 30.67
C THR A 129 -7.50 -2.02 30.34
N VAL A 130 -7.20 -1.83 29.07
CA VAL A 130 -5.84 -1.56 28.57
C VAL A 130 -5.71 -0.06 28.33
N ASN A 131 -4.62 0.53 28.81
CA ASN A 131 -4.30 1.95 28.59
C ASN A 131 -3.07 2.05 27.70
N LYS A 132 -3.18 2.83 26.64
CA LYS A 132 -2.07 3.13 25.72
C LYS A 132 -1.85 4.64 25.69
N LYS A 133 -0.60 5.04 25.86
CA LYS A 133 -0.16 6.44 25.74
C LYS A 133 0.88 6.58 24.66
N ASP A 134 0.92 7.75 24.04
CA ASP A 134 1.88 8.06 22.97
C ASP A 134 1.91 6.99 21.87
N PHE A 135 0.75 6.43 21.58
CA PHE A 135 0.64 5.35 20.60
C PHE A 135 0.71 5.91 19.18
N LYS A 136 1.57 5.33 18.36
CA LYS A 136 1.67 5.54 16.91
C LYS A 136 1.51 4.22 16.17
N LEU A 137 1.04 4.24 14.94
CA LEU A 137 1.04 3.06 14.11
C LEU A 137 2.48 2.61 13.81
N SER A 138 2.70 1.31 13.90
CA SER A 138 3.95 0.64 13.49
C SER A 138 3.62 -0.65 12.75
N SER A 139 4.64 -1.28 12.16
CA SER A 139 4.47 -2.57 11.46
C SER A 139 3.97 -3.69 12.38
N ASP A 140 4.27 -3.60 13.67
CA ASP A 140 3.95 -4.62 14.67
C ASP A 140 2.67 -4.32 15.47
N THR A 141 1.91 -3.28 15.06
CA THR A 141 0.65 -2.90 15.70
C THR A 141 -0.38 -4.01 15.54
N ASN A 142 -1.04 -4.42 16.64
CA ASN A 142 -2.13 -5.39 16.58
C ASN A 142 -3.38 -4.81 15.91
N GLU A 143 -4.27 -5.68 15.45
CA GLU A 143 -5.47 -5.28 14.68
C GLU A 143 -6.44 -4.42 15.48
N ILE A 144 -6.61 -4.66 16.78
CA ILE A 144 -7.49 -3.87 17.66
C ILE A 144 -6.96 -2.43 17.75
N GLU A 145 -5.69 -2.28 18.08
CA GLU A 145 -5.05 -0.96 18.24
C GLU A 145 -5.02 -0.19 16.92
N LYS A 146 -4.79 -0.90 15.80
CA LYS A 146 -4.86 -0.34 14.46
C LYS A 146 -6.27 0.20 14.16
N LYS A 147 -7.32 -0.59 14.45
CA LYS A 147 -8.69 -0.20 14.21
C LYS A 147 -9.12 0.99 15.10
N ILE A 148 -8.68 1.02 16.36
CA ILE A 148 -8.89 2.19 17.24
C ILE A 148 -8.23 3.43 16.65
N PHE A 149 -6.99 3.30 16.13
CA PHE A 149 -6.30 4.41 15.48
C PHE A 149 -7.02 4.91 14.22
N GLU A 150 -7.59 4.02 13.44
CA GLU A 150 -8.40 4.36 12.25
C GLU A 150 -9.70 5.08 12.64
N LEU A 151 -10.32 4.67 13.75
CA LEU A 151 -11.58 5.21 14.28
C LEU A 151 -11.39 6.42 15.24
N LYS A 152 -10.18 6.91 15.41
CA LYS A 152 -9.84 7.94 16.40
C LYS A 152 -10.66 9.24 16.36
N ASN A 153 -11.28 9.56 15.21
CA ASN A 153 -12.16 10.72 15.07
C ASN A 153 -13.50 10.52 15.80
N ASN A 154 -13.87 9.26 16.07
CA ASN A 154 -14.96 8.91 16.95
C ASN A 154 -14.33 8.57 18.31
N ASP A 155 -14.36 9.52 19.23
CA ASP A 155 -13.54 9.49 20.43
C ASP A 155 -14.01 8.47 21.47
N PHE A 156 -15.26 7.98 21.39
CA PHE A 156 -15.81 6.98 22.30
C PHE A 156 -16.88 6.13 21.59
N ASP A 157 -16.61 4.83 21.45
CA ASP A 157 -17.51 3.90 20.76
C ASP A 157 -17.18 2.44 21.10
N ILE A 158 -17.96 1.53 20.53
CA ILE A 158 -17.76 0.09 20.58
C ILE A 158 -17.77 -0.47 19.15
N PHE A 159 -16.92 -1.46 18.89
CA PHE A 159 -16.91 -2.18 17.60
C PHE A 159 -16.67 -3.67 17.78
N GLU A 160 -17.15 -4.44 16.82
CA GLU A 160 -16.93 -5.88 16.74
C GLU A 160 -15.55 -6.20 16.16
N ASN A 161 -14.84 -7.18 16.77
CA ASN A 161 -13.56 -7.68 16.31
C ASN A 161 -13.50 -9.21 16.48
N GLY A 162 -13.94 -9.94 15.45
CA GLY A 162 -14.09 -11.40 15.50
C GLY A 162 -15.16 -11.80 16.51
N ASP A 163 -14.77 -12.59 17.50
CA ASP A 163 -15.66 -13.04 18.57
C ASP A 163 -15.70 -12.09 19.79
N ASP A 164 -15.04 -10.95 19.71
CA ASP A 164 -14.98 -9.95 20.79
C ASP A 164 -15.62 -8.64 20.36
N TYR A 165 -16.11 -7.86 21.33
CA TYR A 165 -16.48 -6.46 21.19
C TYR A 165 -15.46 -5.59 21.89
N ILE A 166 -15.04 -4.52 21.23
CA ILE A 166 -14.01 -3.61 21.74
C ILE A 166 -14.64 -2.27 22.09
N LEU A 167 -14.77 -2.00 23.38
CA LEU A 167 -15.17 -0.71 23.89
C LEU A 167 -13.92 0.16 24.03
N TYR A 168 -13.88 1.32 23.38
CA TYR A 168 -12.71 2.18 23.40
C TYR A 168 -13.06 3.65 23.66
N LYS A 169 -12.08 4.37 24.20
CA LYS A 169 -12.12 5.83 24.38
C LYS A 169 -10.78 6.42 23.99
N VAL A 170 -10.77 7.29 23.00
CA VAL A 170 -9.64 8.13 22.64
C VAL A 170 -9.64 9.36 23.56
N GLN A 171 -8.51 9.64 24.18
CA GLN A 171 -8.35 10.70 25.17
C GLN A 171 -7.65 11.93 24.59
N ASN A 172 -6.66 11.69 23.73
CA ASN A 172 -5.84 12.74 23.13
C ASN A 172 -5.41 12.33 21.72
N ILE A 173 -5.30 13.31 20.84
CA ILE A 173 -4.73 13.16 19.50
C ILE A 173 -3.74 14.31 19.33
N GLU A 174 -2.49 13.97 19.08
CA GLU A 174 -1.41 14.95 18.92
C GLU A 174 -0.59 14.65 17.67
N LYS A 175 -0.20 15.69 16.95
CA LYS A 175 0.73 15.60 15.82
C LYS A 175 2.06 16.17 16.23
N ARG A 176 3.12 15.36 16.20
CA ARG A 176 4.48 15.72 16.57
C ARG A 176 5.40 15.67 15.36
N GLU A 177 6.46 16.45 15.42
CA GLU A 177 7.54 16.39 14.45
C GLU A 177 8.26 15.04 14.55
N PRO A 178 8.74 14.49 13.40
CA PRO A 178 9.52 13.26 13.42
C PRO A 178 10.79 13.40 14.25
N ASP A 179 11.00 12.48 15.19
CA ASP A 179 12.23 12.43 15.97
C ASP A 179 13.23 11.47 15.31
N ILE A 180 14.34 12.01 14.79
CA ILE A 180 15.40 11.19 14.16
C ILE A 180 16.18 10.31 15.14
N PHE A 181 16.00 10.49 16.45
CA PHE A 181 16.57 9.60 17.47
C PHE A 181 15.76 8.30 17.61
N ASP A 182 14.50 8.29 17.18
CA ASP A 182 13.73 7.07 16.99
C ASP A 182 14.23 6.33 15.74
N SER A 183 14.69 5.10 15.92
CA SER A 183 15.31 4.31 14.86
C SER A 183 14.36 3.95 13.70
N GLU A 184 13.05 3.79 13.96
CA GLU A 184 12.05 3.54 12.95
C GLU A 184 11.77 4.81 12.14
N VAL A 185 11.53 5.91 12.83
CA VAL A 185 11.35 7.23 12.22
C VAL A 185 12.56 7.60 11.36
N LYS A 186 13.77 7.39 11.88
CA LYS A 186 15.01 7.65 11.13
C LYS A 186 15.08 6.83 9.84
N LYS A 187 14.69 5.55 9.88
CA LYS A 187 14.65 4.70 8.68
C LYS A 187 13.63 5.19 7.65
N GLU A 188 12.43 5.54 8.10
CA GLU A 188 11.37 6.07 7.24
C GLU A 188 11.79 7.39 6.57
N ILE A 189 12.33 8.34 7.33
CA ILE A 189 12.82 9.61 6.80
C ILE A 189 14.00 9.39 5.84
N THR A 190 14.92 8.46 6.17
CA THR A 190 16.03 8.10 5.27
C THR A 190 15.52 7.51 3.96
N GLU A 191 14.47 6.71 3.99
CA GLU A 191 13.85 6.17 2.77
C GLU A 191 13.23 7.29 1.93
N LEU A 192 12.49 8.19 2.55
CA LEU A 192 11.84 9.30 1.85
C LEU A 192 12.85 10.25 1.19
N ILE A 193 13.92 10.63 1.90
CA ILE A 193 14.96 11.50 1.33
C ILE A 193 15.73 10.78 0.22
N TYR A 194 15.99 9.48 0.36
CA TYR A 194 16.60 8.66 -0.69
C TYR A 194 15.76 8.63 -1.96
N GLN A 195 14.46 8.40 -1.84
CA GLN A 195 13.56 8.40 -3.00
C GLN A 195 13.47 9.78 -3.67
N LYS A 196 13.45 10.86 -2.87
CA LYS A 196 13.48 12.24 -3.39
C LYS A 196 14.78 12.50 -4.15
N ASP A 197 15.93 12.16 -3.57
CA ASP A 197 17.25 12.37 -4.19
C ASP A 197 17.37 11.60 -5.51
N LYS A 198 16.95 10.33 -5.52
CA LYS A 198 16.87 9.49 -6.71
C LYS A 198 15.97 10.11 -7.80
N PHE A 199 14.80 10.61 -7.41
CA PHE A 199 13.89 11.28 -8.34
C PHE A 199 14.51 12.56 -8.91
N ASP A 200 15.12 13.39 -8.07
CA ASP A 200 15.75 14.64 -8.48
C ASP A 200 16.96 14.39 -9.39
N TYR A 201 17.76 13.36 -9.12
CA TYR A 201 18.85 12.92 -9.99
C TYR A 201 18.32 12.52 -11.37
N ASN A 202 17.32 11.66 -11.41
CA ASN A 202 16.72 11.19 -12.66
C ASN A 202 16.09 12.34 -13.45
N ARG A 203 15.41 13.25 -12.80
CA ARG A 203 14.83 14.45 -13.41
C ARG A 203 15.90 15.35 -14.02
N LYS A 204 17.02 15.57 -13.32
CA LYS A 204 18.16 16.35 -13.84
C LYS A 204 18.79 15.67 -15.05
N LEU A 205 18.99 14.36 -15.00
CA LEU A 205 19.53 13.57 -16.09
C LEU A 205 18.61 13.62 -17.32
N LEU A 206 17.31 13.36 -17.13
CA LEU A 206 16.31 13.46 -18.21
C LEU A 206 16.26 14.85 -18.84
N LYS A 207 16.37 15.90 -18.03
CA LYS A 207 16.44 17.27 -18.55
C LYS A 207 17.67 17.45 -19.45
N LYS A 208 18.87 17.02 -19.04
CA LYS A 208 20.07 17.08 -19.86
C LYS A 208 19.93 16.31 -21.18
N ILE A 209 19.27 15.17 -21.17
CA ILE A 209 19.00 14.36 -22.37
C ILE A 209 18.06 15.13 -23.31
N ASN A 210 16.94 15.64 -22.79
CA ASN A 210 15.96 16.37 -23.58
C ASN A 210 16.51 17.67 -24.17
N ASP A 211 17.35 18.39 -23.42
CA ASP A 211 18.01 19.62 -23.85
C ASP A 211 19.20 19.35 -24.78
N LYS A 212 19.48 18.05 -25.12
CA LYS A 212 20.59 17.60 -25.95
C LYS A 212 21.98 17.95 -25.38
N GLU A 213 22.06 18.18 -24.08
CA GLU A 213 23.30 18.43 -23.34
C GLU A 213 24.04 17.13 -22.97
N PHE A 214 23.32 15.99 -22.92
CA PHE A 214 23.89 14.67 -22.68
C PHE A 214 24.45 14.10 -23.98
N LYS A 215 25.77 13.86 -24.03
CA LYS A 215 26.49 13.40 -25.21
C LYS A 215 26.92 11.95 -25.08
N ASP A 216 27.31 11.33 -26.19
CA ASP A 216 27.86 9.97 -26.21
C ASP A 216 29.06 9.81 -25.26
N PHE A 217 29.85 10.87 -25.10
CA PHE A 217 30.95 10.89 -24.12
C PHE A 217 30.46 10.76 -22.67
N ASP A 218 29.36 11.43 -22.33
CA ASP A 218 28.77 11.35 -20.99
C ASP A 218 28.23 9.93 -20.74
N PHE A 219 27.60 9.34 -21.76
CA PHE A 219 27.14 7.95 -21.72
C PHE A 219 28.32 6.99 -21.47
N MET A 220 29.41 7.09 -22.26
CA MET A 220 30.59 6.24 -22.10
C MET A 220 31.27 6.40 -20.74
N LYS A 221 31.23 7.59 -20.15
CA LYS A 221 31.79 7.84 -18.81
C LYS A 221 30.94 7.20 -17.69
N MET A 222 29.66 7.01 -17.93
CA MET A 222 28.74 6.40 -16.98
C MET A 222 28.59 4.88 -17.17
N SER A 223 28.93 4.35 -18.34
CA SER A 223 29.00 2.93 -18.65
C SER A 223 30.26 2.29 -18.05
#